data_389f99b50f5fa6f0bfda7ef56cc6fb86
#
_entry.id   389f99b50f5fa6f0bfda7ef56cc6fb86
#
_cell.length_a   1.000
_cell.length_b   1.000
_cell.length_c   1.000
_cell.angle_alpha   90.00
_cell.angle_beta   90.00
_cell.angle_gamma   90.00
#
_symmetry.space_group_name_H-M   'P 1'
#
loop_
_entity.id
_entity.type
_entity.pdbx_description
1 polymer ?
#
loop_
_entity_poly.entity_id
_entity_poly.type
_entity_poly.pdbx_seq_one_letter_code
_entity_poly.pdbx_strand_id
1 'polypeptide(L)'
;EHDPVGFSEVILARKKLLKYKLLSDIELFSFSGIRIRKEVNNCDVVMKSIIKYSLARIFGNSKSKGHYLLEDEFITKYQNFFRKFQYVKGDQIFVCDQEPRGMYFIEKGSVSLYTKNDKFITKLVESESFGESALISGKLRNNTAIAECDTLLIEVNSEILDKRIAKETPLVKLTLLSILRRLELMNKLRMPSDFNS
;
A
#
# COMPACT_ATOMS: atom_id res chain seq x y z
N GLU A 1 3.61 9.90 -17.34
CA GLU A 1 2.90 11.19 -17.26
C GLU A 1 1.89 11.18 -16.11
N HIS A 2 1.67 12.34 -15.47
CA HIS A 2 0.74 12.55 -14.34
C HIS A 2 1.08 11.82 -13.03
N ASP A 3 2.34 11.45 -12.79
CA ASP A 3 2.74 10.83 -11.54
C ASP A 3 2.94 11.87 -10.43
N PRO A 4 2.25 11.72 -9.28
CA PRO A 4 2.36 12.63 -8.16
C PRO A 4 3.67 12.41 -7.39
N VAL A 5 4.35 13.51 -7.00
CA VAL A 5 5.60 13.47 -6.23
C VAL A 5 5.50 14.32 -4.95
N GLY A 6 6.15 13.89 -3.87
CA GLY A 6 6.28 14.65 -2.64
C GLY A 6 5.08 14.62 -1.69
N PHE A 7 4.01 13.89 -1.99
CA PHE A 7 2.80 13.83 -1.14
C PHE A 7 3.07 13.19 0.22
N SER A 8 3.82 12.10 0.24
CA SER A 8 4.13 11.36 1.48
C SER A 8 4.86 12.23 2.51
N GLU A 9 5.83 13.01 2.07
CA GLU A 9 6.61 13.93 2.91
C GLU A 9 5.75 15.08 3.41
N VAL A 10 4.88 15.60 2.56
CA VAL A 10 3.97 16.70 2.89
C VAL A 10 2.98 16.31 3.99
N ILE A 11 2.40 15.12 3.92
CA ILE A 11 1.42 14.67 4.91
C ILE A 11 2.05 14.57 6.30
N LEU A 12 3.27 14.07 6.39
CA LEU A 12 4.01 13.93 7.65
C LEU A 12 4.76 15.20 8.08
N ALA A 13 4.65 16.30 7.33
CA ALA A 13 5.43 17.52 7.53
C ALA A 13 6.95 17.27 7.63
N ARG A 14 7.46 16.26 6.92
CA ARG A 14 8.88 15.90 6.91
C ARG A 14 9.65 16.66 5.83
N LYS A 15 10.94 16.86 6.06
CA LYS A 15 11.85 17.35 5.01
C LYS A 15 11.89 16.34 3.87
N LYS A 16 12.01 16.84 2.64
CA LYS A 16 12.17 15.98 1.45
C LYS A 16 13.44 15.14 1.59
N LEU A 17 13.31 13.82 1.53
CA LEU A 17 14.41 12.88 1.57
C LEU A 17 14.97 12.59 0.17
N LEU A 18 14.14 12.79 -0.86
CA LEU A 18 14.49 12.51 -2.25
C LEU A 18 14.84 13.81 -2.98
N LYS A 19 15.89 13.74 -3.79
CA LYS A 19 16.24 14.76 -4.77
C LYS A 19 15.68 14.33 -6.12
N TYR A 20 14.98 15.22 -6.80
CA TYR A 20 14.45 14.97 -8.15
C TYR A 20 15.35 15.66 -9.17
N LYS A 21 15.72 14.93 -10.22
CA LYS A 21 16.46 15.47 -11.39
C LYS A 21 15.52 15.44 -12.58
N LEU A 22 15.35 16.56 -13.23
CA LEU A 22 14.62 16.65 -14.49
C LEU A 22 15.50 16.05 -15.60
N LEU A 23 14.92 15.18 -16.40
CA LEU A 23 15.57 14.55 -17.56
C LEU A 23 15.07 15.13 -18.88
N SER A 24 13.98 15.89 -18.85
CA SER A 24 13.37 16.61 -19.98
C SER A 24 12.59 17.80 -19.45
N ASP A 25 12.05 18.62 -20.36
CA ASP A 25 11.08 19.64 -20.00
C ASP A 25 9.81 18.99 -19.48
N ILE A 26 9.26 19.54 -18.39
CA ILE A 26 8.05 19.04 -17.74
C ILE A 26 7.13 20.19 -17.35
N GLU A 27 5.85 19.94 -17.38
CA GLU A 27 4.82 20.78 -16.77
C GLU A 27 4.43 20.22 -15.41
N LEU A 28 4.37 21.08 -14.38
CA LEU A 28 4.08 20.69 -13.00
C LEU A 28 2.89 21.45 -12.44
N PHE A 29 1.95 20.73 -11.85
CA PHE A 29 0.91 21.28 -11.00
C PHE A 29 1.33 21.18 -9.53
N SER A 30 1.37 22.30 -8.81
CA SER A 30 1.72 22.33 -7.41
C SER A 30 0.48 22.46 -6.52
N PHE A 31 0.50 21.73 -5.40
CA PHE A 31 -0.56 21.76 -4.41
C PHE A 31 -0.04 22.24 -3.06
N SER A 32 -0.85 23.05 -2.35
CA SER A 32 -0.52 23.52 -1.02
C SER A 32 -0.45 22.34 -0.03
N GLY A 33 0.70 22.17 0.63
CA GLY A 33 0.89 21.13 1.63
C GLY A 33 -0.03 21.28 2.85
N ILE A 34 -0.38 22.50 3.21
CA ILE A 34 -1.36 22.78 4.29
C ILE A 34 -2.73 22.25 3.88
N ARG A 35 -3.14 22.49 2.63
CA ARG A 35 -4.43 22.02 2.11
C ARG A 35 -4.47 20.49 2.05
N ILE A 36 -3.42 19.84 1.57
CA ILE A 36 -3.31 18.37 1.54
C ILE A 36 -3.52 17.79 2.95
N ARG A 37 -2.78 18.31 3.94
CA ARG A 37 -2.90 17.84 5.33
C ARG A 37 -4.30 18.05 5.90
N LYS A 38 -4.91 19.20 5.64
CA LYS A 38 -6.27 19.51 6.10
C LYS A 38 -7.28 18.52 5.52
N GLU A 39 -7.24 18.27 4.21
CA GLU A 39 -8.17 17.34 3.55
C GLU A 39 -7.95 15.90 4.02
N VAL A 40 -6.71 15.43 4.15
CA VAL A 40 -6.40 14.09 4.67
C VAL A 40 -6.84 13.94 6.12
N ASN A 41 -6.72 14.98 6.95
CA ASN A 41 -7.19 14.92 8.34
C ASN A 41 -8.73 14.86 8.45
N ASN A 42 -9.44 15.35 7.47
CA ASN A 42 -10.91 15.38 7.44
C ASN A 42 -11.55 14.29 6.57
N CYS A 43 -10.76 13.47 5.88
CA CYS A 43 -11.27 12.39 5.04
C CYS A 43 -11.89 11.25 5.87
N ASP A 44 -12.54 10.32 5.18
CA ASP A 44 -13.09 9.11 5.80
C ASP A 44 -12.05 8.42 6.68
N VAL A 45 -12.48 7.94 7.85
CA VAL A 45 -11.58 7.35 8.85
C VAL A 45 -10.82 6.13 8.33
N VAL A 46 -11.43 5.35 7.44
CA VAL A 46 -10.80 4.19 6.81
C VAL A 46 -9.70 4.64 5.85
N MET A 47 -9.97 5.66 5.01
CA MET A 47 -8.97 6.27 4.13
C MET A 47 -7.78 6.79 4.93
N LYS A 48 -8.06 7.51 6.01
CA LYS A 48 -7.02 8.00 6.92
C LYS A 48 -6.16 6.90 7.50
N SER A 49 -6.76 5.78 7.88
CA SER A 49 -6.03 4.63 8.43
C SER A 49 -5.13 3.98 7.39
N ILE A 50 -5.61 3.77 6.15
CA ILE A 50 -4.81 3.24 5.05
C ILE A 50 -3.62 4.17 4.75
N ILE A 51 -3.86 5.47 4.66
CA ILE A 51 -2.82 6.47 4.42
C ILE A 51 -1.76 6.41 5.53
N LYS A 52 -2.16 6.42 6.80
CA LYS A 52 -1.25 6.35 7.94
C LYS A 52 -0.42 5.07 7.94
N TYR A 53 -1.06 3.93 7.71
CA TYR A 53 -0.39 2.62 7.66
C TYR A 53 0.66 2.57 6.54
N SER A 54 0.26 3.00 5.37
CA SER A 54 1.14 3.06 4.20
C SER A 54 2.34 4.00 4.41
N LEU A 55 2.10 5.16 5.05
CA LEU A 55 3.17 6.10 5.38
C LEU A 55 4.14 5.55 6.43
N ALA A 56 3.64 4.84 7.45
CA ALA A 56 4.49 4.19 8.45
C ALA A 56 5.46 3.22 7.78
N ARG A 57 4.99 2.43 6.81
CA ARG A 57 5.82 1.54 6.03
C ARG A 57 6.84 2.28 5.14
N ILE A 58 6.41 3.30 4.40
CA ILE A 58 7.29 4.08 3.51
C ILE A 58 8.48 4.66 4.27
N PHE A 59 8.26 5.11 5.49
CA PHE A 59 9.28 5.80 6.30
C PHE A 59 9.97 4.92 7.35
N GLY A 60 9.68 3.60 7.34
CA GLY A 60 10.35 2.65 8.23
C GLY A 60 10.03 2.83 9.72
N ASN A 61 8.93 3.49 10.06
CA ASN A 61 8.50 3.69 11.44
C ASN A 61 7.87 2.44 12.08
N SER A 62 7.95 1.30 11.40
CA SER A 62 7.45 0.00 11.87
C SER A 62 8.21 -0.57 13.09
N LYS A 63 9.31 0.07 13.52
CA LYS A 63 10.09 -0.35 14.69
C LYS A 63 9.56 0.14 16.03
N SER A 64 8.50 0.92 16.09
CA SER A 64 7.82 1.22 17.35
C SER A 64 7.01 -0.02 17.77
N LYS A 65 7.63 -0.87 18.56
CA LYS A 65 6.97 -1.98 19.25
C LYS A 65 5.65 -1.48 19.85
N GLY A 66 4.54 -2.08 19.45
CA GLY A 66 3.31 -2.06 20.24
C GLY A 66 2.20 -1.08 19.82
N HIS A 67 2.31 -0.35 18.73
CA HIS A 67 1.14 0.33 18.17
C HIS A 67 0.71 -0.37 16.89
N TYR A 68 -0.21 -1.31 17.03
CA TYR A 68 -1.03 -1.78 15.92
C TYR A 68 -1.77 -0.55 15.39
N LEU A 69 -1.44 -0.14 14.16
CA LEU A 69 -2.06 1.04 13.54
C LEU A 69 -3.56 0.84 13.30
N LEU A 70 -4.01 -0.39 13.40
CA LEU A 70 -5.40 -0.80 13.36
C LEU A 70 -5.67 -1.62 14.62
N GLU A 71 -6.25 -0.98 15.64
CA GLU A 71 -6.68 -1.64 16.86
C GLU A 71 -7.79 -2.65 16.56
N ASP A 72 -7.87 -3.75 17.31
CA ASP A 72 -8.89 -4.79 17.10
C ASP A 72 -10.31 -4.25 17.14
N GLU A 73 -10.60 -3.30 18.01
CA GLU A 73 -11.89 -2.61 18.06
C GLU A 73 -12.21 -1.86 16.75
N PHE A 74 -11.19 -1.22 16.13
CA PHE A 74 -11.35 -0.55 14.86
C PHE A 74 -11.62 -1.54 13.73
N ILE A 75 -10.89 -2.65 13.67
CA ILE A 75 -11.11 -3.72 12.68
C ILE A 75 -12.50 -4.31 12.85
N THR A 76 -12.93 -4.59 14.09
CA THR A 76 -14.27 -5.11 14.39
C THR A 76 -15.37 -4.14 13.98
N LYS A 77 -15.21 -2.85 14.28
CA LYS A 77 -16.16 -1.80 13.89
C LYS A 77 -16.29 -1.64 12.38
N TYR A 78 -15.23 -1.89 11.63
CA TYR A 78 -15.17 -1.78 10.17
C TYR A 78 -14.94 -3.13 9.48
N GLN A 79 -15.49 -4.21 10.06
CA GLN A 79 -15.30 -5.60 9.58
C GLN A 79 -15.69 -5.82 8.10
N ASN A 80 -16.59 -5.01 7.54
CA ASN A 80 -16.94 -5.06 6.13
C ASN A 80 -15.82 -4.52 5.22
N PHE A 81 -14.87 -3.80 5.79
CA PHE A 81 -13.78 -3.15 5.09
C PHE A 81 -12.44 -3.83 5.36
N PHE A 82 -12.21 -4.19 6.60
CA PHE A 82 -11.04 -4.92 7.07
C PHE A 82 -11.45 -6.31 7.53
N ARG A 83 -10.76 -7.33 7.01
CA ARG A 83 -10.95 -8.72 7.44
C ARG A 83 -9.61 -9.29 7.85
N LYS A 84 -9.60 -10.05 8.95
CA LYS A 84 -8.43 -10.83 9.35
C LYS A 84 -8.51 -12.22 8.73
N PHE A 85 -7.41 -12.67 8.14
CA PHE A 85 -7.23 -14.00 7.59
C PHE A 85 -5.97 -14.63 8.18
N GLN A 86 -6.10 -15.87 8.58
CA GLN A 86 -4.97 -16.67 9.04
C GLN A 86 -4.61 -17.68 7.97
N TYR A 87 -3.33 -17.78 7.68
CA TYR A 87 -2.73 -18.70 6.73
C TYR A 87 -1.67 -19.53 7.44
N VAL A 88 -1.56 -20.81 7.09
CA VAL A 88 -0.46 -21.66 7.54
C VAL A 88 0.67 -21.62 6.53
N LYS A 89 1.86 -22.07 6.94
CA LYS A 89 3.03 -22.12 6.04
C LYS A 89 2.71 -22.89 4.76
N GLY A 90 3.01 -22.29 3.62
CA GLY A 90 2.80 -22.85 2.28
C GLY A 90 1.46 -22.50 1.64
N ASP A 91 0.53 -21.89 2.36
CA ASP A 91 -0.74 -21.46 1.80
C ASP A 91 -0.55 -20.39 0.73
N GLN A 92 -1.26 -20.53 -0.38
CA GLN A 92 -1.36 -19.51 -1.41
C GLN A 92 -2.42 -18.48 -1.02
N ILE A 93 -1.98 -17.24 -0.81
CA ILE A 93 -2.86 -16.10 -0.47
C ILE A 93 -3.60 -15.63 -1.73
N PHE A 94 -2.89 -15.54 -2.85
CA PHE A 94 -3.42 -15.37 -4.19
C PHE A 94 -2.40 -15.82 -5.23
N VAL A 95 -2.86 -16.04 -6.45
CA VAL A 95 -2.01 -16.45 -7.57
C VAL A 95 -1.98 -15.40 -8.68
N CYS A 96 -0.93 -15.43 -9.48
CA CYS A 96 -0.80 -14.60 -10.67
C CYS A 96 -2.02 -14.79 -11.59
N ASP A 97 -2.44 -13.72 -12.28
CA ASP A 97 -3.62 -13.64 -13.14
C ASP A 97 -4.99 -13.81 -12.44
N GLN A 98 -5.02 -13.93 -11.11
CA GLN A 98 -6.26 -13.93 -10.34
C GLN A 98 -6.84 -12.51 -10.25
N GLU A 99 -8.17 -12.39 -10.21
CA GLU A 99 -8.84 -11.13 -9.92
C GLU A 99 -8.54 -10.65 -8.48
N PRO A 100 -8.21 -9.37 -8.29
CA PRO A 100 -7.89 -8.84 -6.98
C PRO A 100 -9.15 -8.64 -6.14
N ARG A 101 -9.14 -9.16 -4.92
CA ARG A 101 -10.18 -8.88 -3.92
C ARG A 101 -9.84 -7.70 -3.02
N GLY A 102 -8.56 -7.35 -2.93
CA GLY A 102 -8.07 -6.28 -2.07
C GLY A 102 -6.55 -6.25 -1.98
N MET A 103 -6.05 -5.42 -1.09
CA MET A 103 -4.65 -5.44 -0.65
C MET A 103 -4.55 -6.03 0.75
N TYR A 104 -3.36 -6.40 1.16
CA TYR A 104 -3.10 -7.05 2.43
C TYR A 104 -2.03 -6.33 3.23
N PHE A 105 -2.22 -6.24 4.54
CA PHE A 105 -1.20 -5.87 5.52
C PHE A 105 -0.81 -7.10 6.32
N ILE A 106 0.48 -7.31 6.55
CA ILE A 106 1.01 -8.40 7.36
C ILE A 106 1.01 -7.95 8.82
N GLU A 107 0.07 -8.48 9.62
CA GLU A 107 0.00 -8.22 11.05
C GLU A 107 1.02 -9.08 11.79
N LYS A 108 1.18 -10.35 11.38
CA LYS A 108 2.15 -11.29 11.93
C LYS A 108 2.62 -12.26 10.85
N GLY A 109 3.87 -12.69 10.93
CA GLY A 109 4.44 -13.69 10.03
C GLY A 109 5.15 -13.10 8.82
N SER A 110 5.18 -13.83 7.71
CA SER A 110 5.88 -13.40 6.49
C SER A 110 5.31 -14.03 5.23
N VAL A 111 5.41 -13.31 4.11
CA VAL A 111 4.87 -13.67 2.80
C VAL A 111 5.97 -13.55 1.75
N SER A 112 6.12 -14.54 0.90
CA SER A 112 6.99 -14.48 -0.28
C SER A 112 6.18 -14.22 -1.54
N LEU A 113 6.72 -13.35 -2.39
CA LEU A 113 6.16 -13.06 -3.70
C LEU A 113 6.97 -13.77 -4.79
N TYR A 114 6.24 -14.31 -5.76
CA TYR A 114 6.80 -15.03 -6.91
C TYR A 114 6.25 -14.49 -8.23
N THR A 115 7.04 -14.55 -9.28
CA THR A 115 6.58 -14.24 -10.64
C THR A 115 5.64 -15.33 -11.15
N LYS A 116 5.03 -15.11 -12.32
CA LYS A 116 4.23 -16.13 -13.04
C LYS A 116 4.99 -17.42 -13.32
N ASN A 117 6.31 -17.37 -13.44
CA ASN A 117 7.19 -18.50 -13.70
C ASN A 117 7.88 -19.03 -12.43
N ASP A 118 7.24 -18.85 -11.27
CA ASP A 118 7.69 -19.32 -9.96
C ASP A 118 9.09 -18.82 -9.52
N LYS A 119 9.59 -17.74 -10.12
CA LYS A 119 10.83 -17.11 -9.65
C LYS A 119 10.53 -16.24 -8.43
N PHE A 120 11.30 -16.45 -7.36
CA PHE A 120 11.24 -15.64 -6.15
C PHE A 120 11.55 -14.16 -6.43
N ILE A 121 10.71 -13.27 -5.92
CA ILE A 121 10.84 -11.82 -6.05
C ILE A 121 11.38 -11.22 -4.77
N THR A 122 10.63 -11.38 -3.68
CA THR A 122 10.96 -10.79 -2.38
C THR A 122 10.20 -11.48 -1.27
N LYS A 123 10.73 -11.37 -0.04
CA LYS A 123 10.04 -11.73 1.17
C LYS A 123 9.59 -10.47 1.90
N LEU A 124 8.33 -10.45 2.29
CA LEU A 124 7.70 -9.40 3.07
C LEU A 124 7.46 -9.90 4.48
N VAL A 125 7.59 -9.02 5.46
CA VAL A 125 7.48 -9.32 6.89
C VAL A 125 6.43 -8.47 7.58
N GLU A 126 6.27 -8.64 8.89
CA GLU A 126 5.35 -7.85 9.72
C GLU A 126 5.41 -6.35 9.42
N SER A 127 4.26 -5.70 9.43
CA SER A 127 4.06 -4.28 9.10
C SER A 127 4.29 -3.93 7.62
N GLU A 128 4.52 -4.90 6.75
CA GLU A 128 4.56 -4.69 5.30
C GLU A 128 3.19 -4.95 4.65
N SER A 129 3.00 -4.43 3.44
CA SER A 129 1.78 -4.61 2.65
C SER A 129 2.09 -5.12 1.26
N PHE A 130 1.13 -5.74 0.60
CA PHE A 130 1.25 -6.24 -0.76
C PHE A 130 -0.12 -6.30 -1.44
N GLY A 131 -0.11 -6.47 -2.76
CA GLY A 131 -1.33 -6.52 -3.56
C GLY A 131 -1.95 -5.16 -3.88
N GLU A 132 -1.28 -4.06 -3.53
CA GLU A 132 -1.69 -2.68 -3.80
C GLU A 132 -1.76 -2.32 -5.29
N SER A 133 -0.94 -2.96 -6.13
CA SER A 133 -0.93 -2.72 -7.57
C SER A 133 -2.30 -3.01 -8.22
N ALA A 134 -3.01 -3.99 -7.72
CA ALA A 134 -4.34 -4.34 -8.19
C ALA A 134 -5.38 -3.26 -7.89
N LEU A 135 -5.24 -2.53 -6.77
CA LEU A 135 -6.11 -1.39 -6.42
C LEU A 135 -5.87 -0.17 -7.32
N ILE A 136 -4.61 0.01 -7.77
CA ILE A 136 -4.23 1.16 -8.58
C ILE A 136 -4.65 0.98 -10.03
N SER A 137 -4.45 -0.21 -10.57
CA SER A 137 -4.56 -0.50 -12.00
C SER A 137 -5.87 -1.16 -12.41
N GLY A 138 -6.64 -1.70 -11.47
CA GLY A 138 -7.80 -2.56 -11.76
C GLY A 138 -7.43 -3.82 -12.55
N LYS A 139 -6.15 -4.17 -12.61
CA LYS A 139 -5.62 -5.32 -13.35
C LYS A 139 -5.56 -6.56 -12.47
N LEU A 140 -5.44 -7.70 -13.13
CA LEU A 140 -5.20 -8.98 -12.47
C LEU A 140 -3.91 -8.98 -11.64
N ARG A 141 -3.77 -9.94 -10.72
CA ARG A 141 -2.56 -10.10 -9.90
C ARG A 141 -1.33 -10.31 -10.78
N ASN A 142 -0.30 -9.52 -10.56
CA ASN A 142 0.97 -9.63 -11.30
C ASN A 142 1.90 -10.72 -10.74
N ASN A 143 1.63 -11.17 -9.51
CA ASN A 143 2.50 -12.06 -8.75
C ASN A 143 1.66 -13.10 -8.01
N THR A 144 2.30 -14.20 -7.60
CA THR A 144 1.78 -15.17 -6.63
C THR A 144 2.32 -14.82 -5.24
N ALA A 145 1.47 -14.89 -4.23
CA ALA A 145 1.82 -14.64 -2.83
C ALA A 145 1.61 -15.90 -1.98
N ILE A 146 2.64 -16.32 -1.24
CA ILE A 146 2.65 -17.55 -0.43
C ILE A 146 3.08 -17.21 0.99
N ALA A 147 2.38 -17.76 1.98
CA ALA A 147 2.74 -17.65 3.40
C ALA A 147 3.98 -18.50 3.70
N GLU A 148 5.04 -17.89 4.25
CA GLU A 148 6.30 -18.56 4.59
C GLU A 148 6.29 -19.24 5.97
N CYS A 149 5.38 -18.83 6.81
CA CYS A 149 5.11 -19.34 8.13
C CYS A 149 3.64 -19.07 8.48
N ASP A 150 3.20 -19.43 9.67
CA ASP A 150 1.89 -19.03 10.16
C ASP A 150 1.76 -17.51 10.13
N THR A 151 0.82 -17.02 9.33
CA THR A 151 0.73 -15.62 8.94
C THR A 151 -0.67 -15.09 9.19
N LEU A 152 -0.76 -13.94 9.85
CA LEU A 152 -2.00 -13.19 10.06
C LEU A 152 -2.00 -11.97 9.16
N LEU A 153 -3.01 -11.88 8.29
CA LEU A 153 -3.19 -10.78 7.34
C LEU A 153 -4.45 -9.99 7.64
N ILE A 154 -4.36 -8.69 7.41
CA ILE A 154 -5.51 -7.79 7.35
C ILE A 154 -5.76 -7.47 5.87
N GLU A 155 -6.90 -7.93 5.35
CA GLU A 155 -7.36 -7.59 4.00
C GLU A 155 -8.11 -6.27 4.01
N VAL A 156 -7.79 -5.42 3.04
CA VAL A 156 -8.56 -4.22 2.68
C VAL A 156 -9.33 -4.53 1.41
N ASN A 157 -10.64 -4.65 1.52
CA ASN A 157 -11.50 -5.00 0.39
C ASN A 157 -11.51 -3.91 -0.67
N SER A 158 -11.20 -4.24 -1.94
CA SER A 158 -11.07 -3.29 -3.05
C SER A 158 -12.41 -2.68 -3.44
N GLU A 159 -13.48 -3.46 -3.54
CA GLU A 159 -14.80 -2.98 -3.98
C GLU A 159 -15.38 -1.93 -3.02
N ILE A 160 -15.21 -2.15 -1.72
CA ILE A 160 -15.67 -1.20 -0.70
C ILE A 160 -14.75 0.04 -0.68
N LEU A 161 -13.44 -0.17 -0.88
CA LEU A 161 -12.48 0.92 -0.98
C LEU A 161 -12.83 1.86 -2.13
N ASP A 162 -13.11 1.33 -3.31
CA ASP A 162 -13.48 2.11 -4.48
C ASP A 162 -14.75 2.96 -4.25
N LYS A 163 -15.78 2.37 -3.63
CA LYS A 163 -17.02 3.09 -3.27
C LYS A 163 -16.78 4.23 -2.28
N ARG A 164 -15.84 4.09 -1.35
CA ARG A 164 -15.46 5.14 -0.39
C ARG A 164 -14.58 6.20 -1.03
N ILE A 165 -13.56 5.77 -1.79
CA ILE A 165 -12.70 6.69 -2.55
C ILE A 165 -13.54 7.59 -3.47
N ALA A 166 -14.58 7.03 -4.12
CA ALA A 166 -15.44 7.81 -5.01
C ALA A 166 -16.05 9.06 -4.33
N LYS A 167 -16.30 8.99 -3.02
CA LYS A 167 -16.88 10.08 -2.22
C LYS A 167 -15.86 11.10 -1.72
N GLU A 168 -14.57 10.79 -1.81
CA GLU A 168 -13.51 11.66 -1.33
C GLU A 168 -13.19 12.80 -2.30
N THR A 169 -12.56 13.85 -1.79
CA THR A 169 -12.11 14.96 -2.62
C THR A 169 -11.03 14.51 -3.60
N PRO A 170 -10.89 15.17 -4.76
CA PRO A 170 -9.85 14.84 -5.74
C PRO A 170 -8.43 14.83 -5.12
N LEU A 171 -8.18 15.69 -4.13
CA LEU A 171 -6.89 15.80 -3.49
C LEU A 171 -6.60 14.61 -2.56
N VAL A 172 -7.61 14.07 -1.86
CA VAL A 172 -7.49 12.84 -1.05
C VAL A 172 -7.26 11.64 -1.97
N LYS A 173 -7.99 11.54 -3.09
CA LYS A 173 -7.80 10.48 -4.10
C LYS A 173 -6.38 10.48 -4.65
N LEU A 174 -5.89 11.66 -5.07
CA LEU A 174 -4.54 11.82 -5.59
C LEU A 174 -3.48 11.46 -4.54
N THR A 175 -3.72 11.83 -3.29
CA THR A 175 -2.84 11.52 -2.16
C THR A 175 -2.73 10.01 -1.94
N LEU A 176 -3.87 9.32 -1.88
CA LEU A 176 -3.90 7.87 -1.71
C LEU A 176 -3.20 7.16 -2.87
N LEU A 177 -3.52 7.55 -4.11
CA LEU A 177 -2.88 7.00 -5.31
C LEU A 177 -1.36 7.18 -5.30
N SER A 178 -0.88 8.37 -4.91
CA SER A 178 0.56 8.66 -4.77
C SER A 178 1.25 7.73 -3.78
N ILE A 179 0.62 7.49 -2.64
CA ILE A 179 1.16 6.64 -1.58
C ILE A 179 1.19 5.17 -2.03
N LEU A 180 0.12 4.67 -2.61
CA LEU A 180 0.03 3.29 -3.10
C LEU A 180 1.05 3.03 -4.22
N ARG A 181 1.20 3.95 -5.18
CA ARG A 181 2.23 3.87 -6.24
C ARG A 181 3.65 3.83 -5.66
N ARG A 182 3.89 4.62 -4.62
CA ARG A 182 5.20 4.60 -3.95
C ARG A 182 5.47 3.26 -3.27
N LEU A 183 4.47 2.64 -2.64
CA LEU A 183 4.58 1.29 -2.09
C LEU A 183 4.87 0.25 -3.18
N GLU A 184 4.14 0.30 -4.29
CA GLU A 184 4.37 -0.56 -5.44
C GLU A 184 5.81 -0.43 -5.97
N LEU A 185 6.28 0.80 -6.14
CA LEU A 185 7.65 1.07 -6.58
C LEU A 185 8.69 0.52 -5.59
N MET A 186 8.47 0.68 -4.28
CA MET A 186 9.36 0.11 -3.27
C MET A 186 9.42 -1.42 -3.34
N ASN A 187 8.31 -2.09 -3.64
CA ASN A 187 8.28 -3.54 -3.85
C ASN A 187 9.05 -3.93 -5.12
N LYS A 188 8.86 -3.19 -6.23
CA LYS A 188 9.57 -3.43 -7.49
C LYS A 188 11.10 -3.23 -7.36
N LEU A 189 11.54 -2.22 -6.62
CA LEU A 189 12.97 -1.96 -6.39
C LEU A 189 13.67 -3.02 -5.52
N ARG A 190 12.90 -3.87 -4.83
CA ARG A 190 13.43 -5.04 -4.11
C ARG A 190 13.62 -6.26 -5.02
N MET A 191 13.13 -6.20 -6.26
CA MET A 191 13.35 -7.29 -7.23
C MET A 191 14.83 -7.33 -7.61
N PRO A 192 15.43 -8.54 -7.76
CA PRO A 192 16.75 -8.67 -8.35
C PRO A 192 16.81 -8.01 -9.74
N SER A 193 17.97 -7.43 -10.08
CA SER A 193 18.20 -6.60 -11.26
C SER A 193 17.91 -7.27 -12.62
N ASP A 194 17.72 -8.58 -12.65
CA ASP A 194 17.49 -9.36 -13.86
C ASP A 194 16.05 -9.23 -14.45
N PHE A 195 15.20 -8.39 -13.86
CA PHE A 195 13.80 -8.21 -14.26
C PHE A 195 13.49 -6.92 -15.02
N ASN A 196 14.49 -6.11 -15.34
CA ASN A 196 14.31 -4.84 -16.06
C ASN A 196 14.56 -4.93 -17.58
N SER A 197 14.46 -6.10 -18.17
CA SER A 197 14.58 -6.31 -19.61
C SER A 197 13.25 -6.69 -20.25
#